data_d3cdb12748b72900a9e1e56229b00f79
#
_entry.id   d3cdb12748b72900a9e1e56229b00f79
#
_cell.length_a   1.000
_cell.length_b   1.000
_cell.length_c   1.000
_cell.angle_alpha   90.00
_cell.angle_beta   90.00
_cell.angle_gamma   90.00
#
_symmetry.space_group_name_H-M   'P 1'
#
loop_
_entity.id
_entity.type
_entity.pdbx_description
1 polymer ?
#
loop_
_entity_poly.entity_id
_entity_poly.type
_entity_poly.pdbx_seq_one_letter_code
_entity_poly.pdbx_strand_id
1 'polypeptide(L)'
;MALVLHDRVKETTTSTGTGTINLAGAATGFTTFVAGIGNSNTTYYCIAHQSANEFEVGIGTVTDASPDTITGRTNGNVFVSSNSNNVVDFSAGTKDVFCTQPASKAVFLDSSGDLVINGVSYGNAIANRFVFTASGGQSAFTGNDDNGATLSFGSFAQVYLNG
;
A
#
# COMPACT_ATOMS: atom_id res chain seq x y z
N MET A 1 -0.08 10.38 15.63
CA MET A 1 -0.37 9.10 14.96
C MET A 1 0.21 9.18 13.55
N ALA A 2 1.20 8.36 13.22
CA ALA A 2 1.84 8.29 11.90
C ALA A 2 1.55 6.92 11.28
N LEU A 3 1.52 6.82 9.95
CA LEU A 3 1.60 5.55 9.25
C LEU A 3 3.06 5.13 9.18
N VAL A 4 3.41 4.01 9.81
CA VAL A 4 4.76 3.47 9.89
C VAL A 4 4.80 2.07 9.31
N LEU A 5 5.80 1.79 8.49
CA LEU A 5 6.14 0.45 8.03
C LEU A 5 7.54 0.10 8.54
N HIS A 6 7.73 -1.14 8.93
CA HIS A 6 9.01 -1.62 9.40
C HIS A 6 9.24 -3.08 8.97
N ASP A 7 10.47 -3.38 8.57
CA ASP A 7 10.85 -4.72 8.16
C ASP A 7 10.88 -5.69 9.35
N ARG A 8 10.56 -6.97 9.08
CA ARG A 8 10.67 -8.05 10.05
C ARG A 8 9.82 -7.86 11.31
N VAL A 9 8.66 -7.21 11.21
CA VAL A 9 7.66 -7.17 12.27
C VAL A 9 6.71 -8.34 12.06
N LYS A 10 6.71 -9.29 12.99
CA LYS A 10 5.79 -10.44 12.99
C LYS A 10 5.58 -10.95 14.40
N GLU A 11 4.33 -11.14 14.75
CA GLU A 11 3.88 -11.77 15.99
C GLU A 11 2.83 -12.85 15.67
N THR A 12 2.35 -13.54 16.66
CA THR A 12 1.20 -14.45 16.55
C THR A 12 0.05 -13.94 17.40
N THR A 13 -1.14 -14.48 17.11
CA THR A 13 -2.34 -14.24 17.91
C THR A 13 -3.25 -15.47 17.94
N THR A 14 -4.00 -15.62 19.03
CA THR A 14 -5.12 -16.56 19.13
C THR A 14 -6.46 -15.84 19.24
N SER A 15 -6.48 -14.50 19.12
CA SER A 15 -7.72 -13.70 19.18
C SER A 15 -8.74 -14.21 18.17
N THR A 16 -10.01 -14.19 18.56
CA THR A 16 -11.17 -14.59 17.74
C THR A 16 -12.11 -13.41 17.54
N GLY A 17 -13.01 -13.53 16.59
CA GLY A 17 -14.02 -12.50 16.35
C GLY A 17 -13.53 -11.36 15.46
N THR A 18 -14.33 -10.30 15.42
CA THR A 18 -14.11 -9.11 14.58
C THR A 18 -13.39 -7.96 15.32
N GLY A 19 -13.11 -8.15 16.61
CA GLY A 19 -12.58 -7.12 17.49
C GLY A 19 -11.08 -6.90 17.42
N THR A 20 -10.56 -6.36 18.51
CA THR A 20 -9.12 -6.12 18.74
C THR A 20 -8.33 -7.43 18.67
N ILE A 21 -7.15 -7.37 18.09
CA ILE A 21 -6.19 -8.48 18.04
C ILE A 21 -5.17 -8.29 19.16
N ASN A 22 -5.11 -9.26 20.07
CA ASN A 22 -4.07 -9.34 21.09
C ASN A 22 -2.83 -10.00 20.50
N LEU A 23 -1.67 -9.39 20.68
CA LEU A 23 -0.40 -9.87 20.15
C LEU A 23 0.32 -10.70 21.21
N ALA A 24 0.94 -11.80 20.81
CA ALA A 24 1.54 -12.78 21.71
C ALA A 24 3.08 -12.68 21.79
N GLY A 25 3.67 -11.60 21.26
CA GLY A 25 5.09 -11.39 21.20
C GLY A 25 5.72 -11.82 19.87
N ALA A 26 6.98 -11.38 19.67
CA ALA A 26 7.68 -11.55 18.41
C ALA A 26 7.90 -13.02 18.04
N ALA A 27 7.65 -13.37 16.80
CA ALA A 27 8.06 -14.64 16.23
C ALA A 27 9.61 -14.72 16.17
N THR A 28 10.17 -15.92 16.21
CA THR A 28 11.64 -16.12 16.19
C THR A 28 12.26 -15.39 15.01
N GLY A 29 13.23 -14.52 15.30
CA GLY A 29 13.96 -13.73 14.31
C GLY A 29 13.21 -12.51 13.79
N PHE A 30 12.07 -12.14 14.38
CA PHE A 30 11.30 -10.94 14.10
C PHE A 30 11.30 -9.98 15.29
N THR A 31 10.75 -8.79 15.09
CA THR A 31 10.51 -7.81 16.16
C THR A 31 9.01 -7.66 16.41
N THR A 32 8.64 -7.11 17.57
CA THR A 32 7.23 -6.83 17.90
C THR A 32 6.70 -5.63 17.15
N PHE A 33 5.37 -5.52 17.05
CA PHE A 33 4.73 -4.33 16.48
C PHE A 33 5.07 -3.07 17.28
N VAL A 34 5.09 -3.16 18.63
CA VAL A 34 5.44 -2.00 19.46
C VAL A 34 6.88 -1.54 19.22
N ALA A 35 7.84 -2.48 19.11
CA ALA A 35 9.24 -2.12 18.88
C ALA A 35 9.51 -1.58 17.47
N GLY A 36 8.85 -2.14 16.44
CA GLY A 36 9.08 -1.72 15.05
C GLY A 36 8.22 -0.54 14.62
N ILE A 37 6.94 -0.52 14.97
CA ILE A 37 5.97 0.50 14.55
C ILE A 37 5.84 1.62 15.59
N GLY A 38 5.89 1.27 16.86
CA GLY A 38 5.70 2.20 17.97
C GLY A 38 4.25 2.37 18.41
N ASN A 39 4.11 2.69 19.68
CA ASN A 39 2.79 2.91 20.30
C ASN A 39 2.02 4.04 19.64
N SER A 40 0.71 3.86 19.51
CA SER A 40 -0.26 4.82 18.93
C SER A 40 -0.02 5.17 17.45
N ASN A 41 0.88 4.49 16.75
CA ASN A 41 1.04 4.62 15.31
C ASN A 41 0.14 3.63 14.57
N THR A 42 -0.21 3.96 13.32
CA THR A 42 -0.87 3.05 12.40
C THR A 42 0.13 2.29 11.56
N THR A 43 -0.22 1.09 11.14
CA THR A 43 0.56 0.29 10.20
C THR A 43 -0.35 -0.53 9.32
N TYR A 44 0.14 -0.94 8.17
CA TYR A 44 -0.51 -2.00 7.41
C TYR A 44 -0.15 -3.36 8.01
N TYR A 45 -1.13 -4.22 8.14
CA TYR A 45 -0.97 -5.55 8.67
C TYR A 45 -1.57 -6.61 7.74
N CYS A 46 -1.07 -7.81 7.85
CA CYS A 46 -1.74 -9.03 7.41
C CYS A 46 -1.95 -9.94 8.62
N ILE A 47 -3.14 -10.48 8.75
CA ILE A 47 -3.48 -11.56 9.67
C ILE A 47 -3.82 -12.78 8.83
N ALA A 48 -3.17 -13.92 9.08
CA ALA A 48 -3.39 -15.16 8.35
C ALA A 48 -3.53 -16.33 9.32
N HIS A 49 -4.65 -17.04 9.25
CA HIS A 49 -4.89 -18.22 10.06
C HIS A 49 -4.03 -19.38 9.58
N GLN A 50 -3.28 -20.06 10.50
CA GLN A 50 -2.33 -21.09 10.12
C GLN A 50 -2.98 -22.40 9.61
N SER A 51 -4.26 -22.63 9.91
CA SER A 51 -4.96 -23.90 9.59
C SER A 51 -6.36 -23.70 8.99
N ALA A 52 -6.87 -22.49 8.89
CA ALA A 52 -8.14 -22.17 8.23
C ALA A 52 -7.92 -21.20 7.07
N ASN A 53 -8.83 -21.19 6.09
CA ASN A 53 -8.79 -20.21 4.99
C ASN A 53 -9.39 -18.87 5.44
N GLU A 54 -8.78 -18.28 6.47
CA GLU A 54 -9.15 -16.99 7.03
C GLU A 54 -7.95 -16.06 6.98
N PHE A 55 -8.09 -14.92 6.30
CA PHE A 55 -7.05 -13.89 6.25
C PHE A 55 -7.65 -12.50 6.12
N GLU A 56 -6.90 -11.50 6.57
CA GLU A 56 -7.26 -10.09 6.48
C GLU A 56 -6.02 -9.24 6.29
N VAL A 57 -6.04 -8.34 5.30
CA VAL A 57 -5.03 -7.31 5.10
C VAL A 57 -5.69 -5.95 5.25
N GLY A 58 -5.15 -5.11 6.12
CA GLY A 58 -5.76 -3.84 6.45
C GLY A 58 -4.79 -2.83 7.05
N ILE A 59 -5.36 -1.77 7.61
CA ILE A 59 -4.65 -0.79 8.42
C ILE A 59 -5.21 -0.81 9.84
N GLY A 60 -4.32 -0.76 10.83
CA GLY A 60 -4.68 -0.75 12.25
C GLY A 60 -3.75 0.10 13.08
N THR A 61 -4.15 0.37 14.31
CA THR A 61 -3.37 1.12 15.30
C THR A 61 -2.72 0.16 16.27
N VAL A 62 -1.42 0.30 16.46
CA VAL A 62 -0.63 -0.45 17.45
C VAL A 62 -0.79 0.22 18.81
N THR A 63 -1.08 -0.58 19.83
CA THR A 63 -1.19 -0.11 21.21
C THR A 63 -0.26 -0.93 22.10
N ASP A 64 0.65 -0.23 22.78
CA ASP A 64 1.48 -0.79 23.85
C ASP A 64 0.60 -1.02 25.10
N ALA A 65 0.37 -2.25 25.40
CA ALA A 65 -0.52 -2.71 26.47
C ALA A 65 -0.02 -4.06 27.02
N SER A 66 -0.82 -4.72 27.83
CA SER A 66 -0.50 -6.07 28.31
C SER A 66 -1.73 -6.98 28.17
N PRO A 67 -1.82 -7.75 27.08
CA PRO A 67 -0.90 -7.84 25.94
C PRO A 67 -0.98 -6.63 24.99
N ASP A 68 0.03 -6.44 24.15
CA ASP A 68 0.02 -5.47 23.05
C ASP A 68 -1.11 -5.78 22.08
N THR A 69 -1.60 -4.75 21.37
CA THR A 69 -2.76 -4.93 20.50
C THR A 69 -2.66 -4.23 19.15
N ILE A 70 -3.42 -4.76 18.18
CA ILE A 70 -3.82 -4.03 16.97
C ILE A 70 -5.32 -3.76 17.06
N THR A 71 -5.68 -2.47 16.98
CA THR A 71 -7.06 -1.97 17.03
C THR A 71 -7.45 -1.30 15.72
N GLY A 72 -8.69 -0.86 15.60
CA GLY A 72 -9.17 -0.12 14.42
C GLY A 72 -9.54 -1.01 13.23
N ARG A 73 -9.68 -2.31 13.44
CA ARG A 73 -10.22 -3.24 12.42
C ARG A 73 -11.70 -2.92 12.18
N THR A 74 -11.98 -2.33 11.03
CA THR A 74 -13.35 -2.00 10.57
C THR A 74 -13.44 -2.26 9.07
N ASN A 75 -14.64 -2.42 8.51
CA ASN A 75 -14.81 -2.69 7.08
C ASN A 75 -14.14 -1.65 6.17
N GLY A 76 -14.08 -0.37 6.58
CA GLY A 76 -13.38 0.67 5.83
C GLY A 76 -11.85 0.61 5.91
N ASN A 77 -11.30 -0.12 6.87
CA ASN A 77 -9.87 -0.28 7.11
C ASN A 77 -9.31 -1.61 6.58
N VAL A 78 -10.17 -2.52 6.11
CA VAL A 78 -9.78 -3.79 5.49
C VAL A 78 -9.73 -3.61 3.98
N PHE A 79 -8.62 -3.98 3.36
CA PHE A 79 -8.39 -3.82 1.92
C PHE A 79 -8.69 -5.09 1.14
N VAL A 80 -8.32 -6.24 1.72
CA VAL A 80 -8.61 -7.57 1.18
C VAL A 80 -8.76 -8.56 2.32
N SER A 81 -9.75 -9.45 2.21
CA SER A 81 -9.97 -10.49 3.21
C SER A 81 -10.71 -11.70 2.65
N SER A 82 -10.68 -12.80 3.38
CA SER A 82 -11.50 -13.98 3.12
C SER A 82 -13.01 -13.75 3.33
N ASN A 83 -13.40 -12.59 3.86
CA ASN A 83 -14.79 -12.17 4.07
C ASN A 83 -15.20 -11.05 3.10
N SER A 84 -14.97 -11.22 1.80
CA SER A 84 -15.36 -10.24 0.77
C SER A 84 -14.89 -8.81 1.07
N ASN A 85 -13.64 -8.67 1.54
CA ASN A 85 -13.00 -7.41 1.92
C ASN A 85 -13.65 -6.69 3.14
N ASN A 86 -14.43 -7.42 3.93
CA ASN A 86 -14.90 -6.97 5.23
C ASN A 86 -14.01 -7.55 6.34
N VAL A 87 -14.19 -7.05 7.56
CA VAL A 87 -13.56 -7.58 8.76
C VAL A 87 -13.87 -9.06 8.90
N VAL A 88 -12.85 -9.87 9.15
CA VAL A 88 -12.99 -11.32 9.35
C VAL A 88 -13.36 -11.62 10.79
N ASP A 89 -14.38 -12.44 10.96
CA ASP A 89 -14.72 -13.09 12.24
C ASP A 89 -13.80 -14.31 12.39
N PHE A 90 -12.61 -14.08 12.93
CA PHE A 90 -11.61 -15.13 13.07
C PHE A 90 -12.04 -16.24 14.00
N SER A 91 -11.92 -17.46 13.54
CA SER A 91 -12.13 -18.66 14.34
C SER A 91 -11.00 -18.93 15.34
N ALA A 92 -11.19 -19.91 16.22
CA ALA A 92 -10.15 -20.36 17.14
C ALA A 92 -8.95 -20.97 16.41
N GLY A 93 -7.76 -20.75 16.94
CA GLY A 93 -6.49 -21.23 16.41
C GLY A 93 -5.46 -20.12 16.31
N THR A 94 -4.22 -20.49 15.99
CA THR A 94 -3.10 -19.55 15.84
C THR A 94 -3.16 -18.86 14.49
N LYS A 95 -2.94 -17.53 14.47
CA LYS A 95 -2.78 -16.70 13.29
C LYS A 95 -1.42 -16.03 13.33
N ASP A 96 -0.80 -15.92 12.19
CA ASP A 96 0.34 -15.03 11.98
C ASP A 96 -0.18 -13.60 11.81
N VAL A 97 0.50 -12.63 12.42
CA VAL A 97 0.25 -11.20 12.29
C VAL A 97 1.55 -10.53 11.89
N PHE A 98 1.60 -9.85 10.77
CA PHE A 98 2.83 -9.22 10.30
C PHE A 98 2.59 -7.90 9.57
N CYS A 99 3.59 -7.00 9.65
CA CYS A 99 3.61 -5.77 8.87
C CYS A 99 3.83 -6.09 7.39
N THR A 100 3.05 -5.47 6.51
CA THR A 100 3.13 -5.69 5.06
C THR A 100 2.74 -4.43 4.30
N GLN A 101 3.25 -4.28 3.08
CA GLN A 101 2.77 -3.25 2.14
C GLN A 101 1.64 -3.84 1.29
N PRO A 102 0.38 -3.42 1.45
CA PRO A 102 -0.71 -3.91 0.61
C PRO A 102 -0.52 -3.53 -0.87
N ALA A 103 -0.82 -4.44 -1.78
CA ALA A 103 -0.69 -4.20 -3.22
C ALA A 103 -1.52 -2.97 -3.68
N SER A 104 -2.73 -2.81 -3.13
CA SER A 104 -3.60 -1.66 -3.42
C SER A 104 -3.07 -0.31 -2.89
N LYS A 105 -2.03 -0.31 -2.07
CA LYS A 105 -1.37 0.88 -1.50
C LYS A 105 0.08 1.01 -1.95
N ALA A 106 0.56 0.07 -2.75
CA ALA A 106 1.92 0.08 -3.28
C ALA A 106 2.06 1.04 -4.46
N VAL A 107 3.28 1.52 -4.65
CA VAL A 107 3.73 2.22 -5.87
C VAL A 107 4.75 1.32 -6.54
N PHE A 108 4.51 0.90 -7.76
CA PHE A 108 5.37 -0.02 -8.49
C PHE A 108 5.27 0.20 -10.01
N LEU A 109 6.17 -0.40 -10.76
CA LEU A 109 6.06 -0.47 -12.22
C LEU A 109 5.33 -1.76 -12.61
N ASP A 110 4.37 -1.68 -13.52
CA ASP A 110 3.70 -2.85 -14.07
C ASP A 110 4.56 -3.56 -15.13
N SER A 111 4.04 -4.60 -15.76
CA SER A 111 4.74 -5.37 -16.79
C SER A 111 5.05 -4.58 -18.07
N SER A 112 4.38 -3.46 -18.28
CA SER A 112 4.62 -2.54 -19.38
C SER A 112 5.66 -1.46 -19.03
N GLY A 113 6.09 -1.40 -17.77
CA GLY A 113 6.97 -0.37 -17.23
C GLY A 113 6.25 0.92 -16.84
N ASP A 114 4.93 0.89 -16.76
CA ASP A 114 4.12 2.03 -16.35
C ASP A 114 4.03 2.14 -14.82
N LEU A 115 4.02 3.37 -14.31
CA LEU A 115 3.89 3.64 -12.89
C LEU A 115 2.47 3.31 -12.41
N VAL A 116 2.34 2.44 -11.42
CA VAL A 116 1.07 2.14 -10.76
C VAL A 116 1.03 2.80 -9.39
N ILE A 117 0.00 3.59 -9.15
CA ILE A 117 -0.28 4.21 -7.85
C ILE A 117 -1.72 3.89 -7.46
N ASN A 118 -1.89 3.31 -6.28
CA ASN A 118 -3.21 2.94 -5.76
C ASN A 118 -4.05 2.08 -6.75
N GLY A 119 -3.38 1.16 -7.46
CA GLY A 119 -4.01 0.27 -8.43
C GLY A 119 -4.36 0.92 -9.79
N VAL A 120 -4.02 2.19 -9.99
CA VAL A 120 -4.20 2.90 -11.27
C VAL A 120 -2.86 2.97 -11.99
N SER A 121 -2.82 2.51 -13.24
CA SER A 121 -1.64 2.62 -14.11
C SER A 121 -1.59 4.01 -14.74
N TYR A 122 -0.45 4.66 -14.60
CA TYR A 122 -0.11 5.94 -15.21
C TYR A 122 0.93 5.69 -16.31
N GLY A 123 0.45 5.23 -17.46
CA GLY A 123 1.29 4.94 -18.62
C GLY A 123 2.10 6.17 -19.03
N ASN A 124 3.40 6.00 -19.17
CA ASN A 124 4.36 7.01 -19.62
C ASN A 124 4.27 8.39 -18.92
N ALA A 125 3.59 8.46 -17.75
CA ALA A 125 3.33 9.70 -17.03
C ALA A 125 4.54 10.19 -16.19
N ILE A 126 5.68 9.51 -16.27
CA ILE A 126 6.91 10.03 -15.69
C ILE A 126 7.44 11.10 -16.63
N ALA A 127 6.93 12.32 -16.46
CA ALA A 127 7.44 13.58 -17.04
C ALA A 127 8.18 13.38 -18.39
N ASN A 128 7.48 12.89 -19.42
CA ASN A 128 8.04 12.89 -20.75
C ASN A 128 8.20 14.35 -21.18
N ARG A 129 9.42 14.82 -21.20
CA ARG A 129 9.73 16.10 -21.78
C ARG A 129 9.71 15.93 -23.31
N PHE A 130 8.69 16.47 -23.94
CA PHE A 130 8.65 16.57 -25.38
C PHE A 130 9.38 17.83 -25.80
N VAL A 131 10.27 17.72 -26.80
CA VAL A 131 11.04 18.81 -27.33
C VAL A 131 10.64 19.01 -28.79
N PHE A 132 10.14 20.17 -29.11
CA PHE A 132 9.81 20.57 -30.47
C PHE A 132 10.59 21.85 -30.80
N THR A 133 11.31 21.83 -31.92
CA THR A 133 11.91 23.04 -32.47
C THR A 133 10.87 23.75 -33.30
N ALA A 134 10.42 24.93 -32.84
CA ALA A 134 9.45 25.74 -33.58
C ALA A 134 10.07 26.43 -34.77
N SER A 135 9.44 26.33 -35.93
CA SER A 135 9.73 27.21 -37.06
C SER A 135 8.88 28.48 -37.00
N GLY A 136 9.32 29.57 -37.63
CA GLY A 136 8.63 30.85 -37.57
C GLY A 136 7.15 30.75 -37.97
N GLY A 137 6.26 31.18 -37.06
CA GLY A 137 4.81 31.14 -37.27
C GLY A 137 4.14 29.80 -36.90
N GLN A 138 4.86 28.81 -36.38
CA GLN A 138 4.26 27.56 -35.94
C GLN A 138 3.42 27.75 -34.65
N SER A 139 2.14 27.38 -34.71
CA SER A 139 1.19 27.49 -33.60
C SER A 139 0.63 26.15 -33.12
N ALA A 140 0.99 25.05 -33.79
CA ALA A 140 0.56 23.70 -33.40
C ALA A 140 1.74 22.74 -33.50
N PHE A 141 1.80 21.83 -32.49
CA PHE A 141 2.77 20.75 -32.43
C PHE A 141 2.01 19.44 -32.41
N THR A 142 2.30 18.54 -33.35
CA THR A 142 1.65 17.24 -33.51
C THR A 142 2.65 16.18 -33.91
N GLY A 143 2.33 14.92 -33.65
CA GLY A 143 3.20 13.79 -34.00
C GLY A 143 4.32 13.55 -32.99
N ASN A 144 5.47 13.13 -33.50
CA ASN A 144 6.62 12.86 -32.65
C ASN A 144 7.42 14.17 -32.39
N ASP A 145 8.01 14.23 -31.19
CA ASP A 145 8.95 15.30 -30.83
C ASP A 145 10.31 15.15 -31.60
N ASP A 146 11.22 16.08 -31.36
CA ASP A 146 12.54 16.07 -31.99
C ASP A 146 13.41 14.84 -31.62
N ASN A 147 13.03 14.11 -30.56
CA ASN A 147 13.68 12.86 -30.13
C ASN A 147 12.92 11.60 -30.59
N GLY A 148 11.86 11.74 -31.37
CA GLY A 148 11.06 10.64 -31.90
C GLY A 148 9.96 10.14 -30.94
N ALA A 149 9.75 10.76 -29.78
CA ALA A 149 8.69 10.41 -28.85
C ALA A 149 7.32 10.95 -29.33
N THR A 150 6.31 10.09 -29.36
CA THR A 150 4.94 10.50 -29.72
C THR A 150 4.37 11.43 -28.66
N LEU A 151 3.86 12.59 -29.09
CA LEU A 151 3.22 13.54 -28.20
C LEU A 151 1.97 12.92 -27.58
N SER A 152 1.98 12.77 -26.26
CA SER A 152 0.86 12.26 -25.48
C SER A 152 0.69 13.10 -24.22
N PHE A 153 -0.51 13.64 -24.03
CA PHE A 153 -0.86 14.37 -22.82
C PHE A 153 -1.79 13.51 -21.96
N GLY A 154 -1.42 13.36 -20.68
CA GLY A 154 -2.35 12.90 -19.65
C GLY A 154 -3.37 14.00 -19.30
N SER A 155 -4.05 13.85 -18.18
CA SER A 155 -5.09 14.79 -17.72
C SER A 155 -4.59 16.21 -17.43
N PHE A 156 -3.28 16.40 -17.33
CA PHE A 156 -2.65 17.70 -17.08
C PHE A 156 -1.44 17.88 -18.01
N ALA A 157 -1.44 18.93 -18.81
CA ALA A 157 -0.29 19.35 -19.60
C ALA A 157 0.12 20.77 -19.16
N GLN A 158 1.41 20.95 -18.90
CA GLN A 158 2.00 22.28 -18.73
C GLN A 158 2.90 22.55 -19.94
N VAL A 159 2.66 23.66 -20.63
CA VAL A 159 3.45 24.09 -21.76
C VAL A 159 4.32 25.26 -21.33
N TYR A 160 5.63 25.11 -21.47
CA TYR A 160 6.59 26.17 -21.22
C TYR A 160 7.12 26.68 -22.57
N LEU A 161 6.99 27.97 -22.82
CA LEU A 161 7.62 28.64 -23.93
C LEU A 161 8.91 29.26 -23.41
N ASN A 162 10.07 28.81 -23.94
CA ASN A 162 11.33 29.48 -23.75
C ASN A 162 11.45 30.49 -24.89
N GLY A 163 11.40 31.77 -24.55
CA GLY A 163 11.69 32.86 -25.49
C GLY A 163 13.16 33.04 -25.72
#